data_1e6408c2f6a982d860d09dfd6c03b7f2
#
_entry.id   1e6408c2f6a982d860d09dfd6c03b7f2
#
_cell.length_a   1.000
_cell.length_b   1.000
_cell.length_c   1.000
_cell.angle_alpha   90.00
_cell.angle_beta   90.00
_cell.angle_gamma   90.00
#
_symmetry.space_group_name_H-M   'P 1'
#
loop_
_entity.id
_entity.type
_entity.pdbx_description
1 polymer ?
#
loop_
_entity_poly.entity_id
_entity_poly.type
_entity_poly.pdbx_seq_one_letter_code
_entity_poly.pdbx_strand_id
1 'polypeptide(L)'
;MRKNGFVVMGHLLKLVTPLAHIMAFTITMGTLGFLAAIFIMVLGAMGLVNLLNFDTHLSFSGILTALIVLAVARGALRYLEQMSGHYIAFKLLALLRDKVFSSLRRLAFVKLQDKQAGQLVSLVTNDIELLEVFYAHTIAPIMIAFFTSAILLLVFGHLSGWFVLVALAAYLTVGVILPIITTKLAREDGRRYRELVGEMNDFFLDSVRGMKEIQLFGYAKQRLDEIQQRSQKIDTAFERIKDQEAKVRVYTEVAVSAFNIIMLFTGLILFSLDKIDFSAFLIGVILLMSSYGPVIALSNLSSNLLQTLASGERVLSLLAEEPELKDVESEVDLKEVSRIDVENVSFAYGEEQILSDVSLSVKKGEILGIHGRSGSGKSTLLKLLMRFYDPKSGSIKINGESLPNINTRSLRDNMAYITQQTYIFNETIEENIRLARRDATLEEIMEAAKKASIHDFILSLPEGYQTKMTELGGNLSDGEKQRIGIARAFLHNAPIILLDEPTSNLDSLNEAMILKSLLNVKAEKLIILVSHRQSTMAICDQVIGIENGRMS
;
A
#
# COMPACT_ATOMS: atom_id res chain seq x y z
N MET A 1 -16.21 10.89 -1.83
CA MET A 1 -16.65 10.89 -3.27
C MET A 1 -15.70 10.00 -4.05
N ARG A 2 -16.19 8.95 -4.71
CA ARG A 2 -15.36 8.12 -5.61
C ARG A 2 -14.83 9.00 -6.75
N LYS A 3 -13.52 9.12 -6.86
CA LYS A 3 -12.91 9.84 -7.97
C LYS A 3 -13.25 9.12 -9.28
N ASN A 4 -13.53 9.87 -10.34
CA ASN A 4 -13.79 9.29 -11.65
C ASN A 4 -12.57 8.45 -12.08
N GLY A 5 -12.77 7.20 -12.53
CA GLY A 5 -11.69 6.28 -12.89
C GLY A 5 -10.66 6.86 -13.89
N PHE A 6 -11.09 7.75 -14.77
CA PHE A 6 -10.19 8.50 -15.67
C PHE A 6 -9.25 9.44 -14.94
N VAL A 7 -9.70 10.05 -13.83
CA VAL A 7 -8.87 10.94 -13.00
C VAL A 7 -7.80 10.11 -12.27
N VAL A 8 -8.20 8.95 -11.72
CA VAL A 8 -7.25 8.01 -11.08
C VAL A 8 -6.21 7.54 -12.09
N MET A 9 -6.64 7.14 -13.29
CA MET A 9 -5.75 6.73 -14.38
C MET A 9 -4.76 7.83 -14.75
N GLY A 10 -5.22 9.07 -14.87
CA GLY A 10 -4.36 10.21 -15.17
C GLY A 10 -3.27 10.47 -14.11
N HIS A 11 -3.61 10.31 -12.82
CA HIS A 11 -2.62 10.42 -11.74
C HIS A 11 -1.62 9.25 -11.73
N LEU A 12 -2.09 8.02 -11.98
CA LEU A 12 -1.22 6.85 -12.10
C LEU A 12 -0.26 6.99 -13.29
N LEU A 13 -0.73 7.51 -14.43
CA LEU A 13 0.14 7.79 -15.59
C LEU A 13 1.23 8.82 -15.27
N LYS A 14 0.94 9.85 -14.47
CA LYS A 14 1.96 10.81 -14.02
C LYS A 14 3.09 10.16 -13.21
N LEU A 15 2.82 9.07 -12.51
CA LEU A 15 3.86 8.36 -11.74
C LEU A 15 4.86 7.64 -12.66
N VAL A 16 4.48 7.33 -13.91
CA VAL A 16 5.37 6.70 -14.92
C VAL A 16 6.30 7.70 -15.60
N THR A 17 6.03 9.00 -15.48
CA THR A 17 6.79 10.04 -16.20
C THR A 17 8.32 9.86 -16.13
N PRO A 18 8.93 9.51 -14.97
CA PRO A 18 10.38 9.30 -14.91
C PRO A 18 10.88 8.12 -15.76
N LEU A 19 10.00 7.16 -16.07
CA LEU A 19 10.30 5.93 -16.83
C LEU A 19 9.68 5.95 -18.24
N ALA A 20 9.18 7.10 -18.71
CA ALA A 20 8.46 7.23 -19.97
C ALA A 20 9.30 6.77 -21.17
N HIS A 21 10.61 7.00 -21.15
CA HIS A 21 11.53 6.56 -22.22
C HIS A 21 11.62 5.02 -22.30
N ILE A 22 11.62 4.33 -21.16
CA ILE A 22 11.62 2.86 -21.12
C ILE A 22 10.25 2.34 -21.55
N MET A 23 9.16 2.99 -21.17
CA MET A 23 7.81 2.66 -21.62
C MET A 23 7.69 2.78 -23.15
N ALA A 24 8.21 3.85 -23.74
CA ALA A 24 8.25 4.03 -25.18
C ALA A 24 9.07 2.92 -25.87
N PHE A 25 10.20 2.53 -25.29
CA PHE A 25 11.00 1.40 -25.76
C PHE A 25 10.21 0.08 -25.71
N THR A 26 9.55 -0.22 -24.59
CA THR A 26 8.69 -1.41 -24.42
C THR A 26 7.60 -1.47 -25.49
N ILE A 27 6.89 -0.35 -25.70
CA ILE A 27 5.83 -0.24 -26.71
C ILE A 27 6.39 -0.47 -28.12
N THR A 28 7.54 0.11 -28.43
CA THR A 28 8.20 -0.07 -29.74
C THR A 28 8.60 -1.52 -29.97
N MET A 29 9.27 -2.15 -28.99
CA MET A 29 9.69 -3.56 -29.09
C MET A 29 8.48 -4.50 -29.22
N GLY A 30 7.41 -4.25 -28.44
CA GLY A 30 6.16 -5.03 -28.52
C GLY A 30 5.46 -4.86 -29.88
N THR A 31 5.36 -3.64 -30.39
CA THR A 31 4.77 -3.37 -31.71
C THR A 31 5.55 -4.08 -32.82
N LEU A 32 6.88 -3.94 -32.83
CA LEU A 32 7.74 -4.62 -33.82
C LEU A 32 7.66 -6.14 -33.65
N GLY A 33 7.59 -6.66 -32.42
CA GLY A 33 7.45 -8.09 -32.15
C GLY A 33 6.16 -8.69 -32.69
N PHE A 34 5.01 -7.98 -32.54
CA PHE A 34 3.75 -8.40 -33.14
C PHE A 34 3.74 -8.27 -34.67
N LEU A 35 4.28 -7.18 -35.20
CA LEU A 35 4.42 -7.03 -36.66
C LEU A 35 5.29 -8.16 -37.24
N ALA A 36 6.42 -8.49 -36.61
CA ALA A 36 7.26 -9.62 -37.07
C ALA A 36 6.47 -10.94 -37.08
N ALA A 37 5.67 -11.21 -36.03
CA ALA A 37 4.81 -12.39 -35.96
C ALA A 37 3.78 -12.46 -37.10
N ILE A 38 3.14 -11.34 -37.40
CA ILE A 38 2.11 -11.20 -38.42
C ILE A 38 2.75 -11.36 -39.82
N PHE A 39 3.87 -10.66 -40.05
CA PHE A 39 4.55 -10.73 -41.35
C PHE A 39 5.23 -12.09 -41.61
N ILE A 40 5.57 -12.89 -40.61
CA ILE A 40 5.97 -14.29 -40.80
C ILE A 40 4.86 -15.08 -41.51
N MET A 41 3.61 -14.90 -41.08
CA MET A 41 2.46 -15.58 -41.71
C MET A 41 2.19 -15.06 -43.12
N VAL A 42 2.31 -13.76 -43.33
CA VAL A 42 2.17 -13.14 -44.65
C VAL A 42 3.25 -13.61 -45.62
N LEU A 43 4.52 -13.62 -45.19
CA LEU A 43 5.62 -14.13 -46.04
C LEU A 43 5.48 -15.64 -46.32
N GLY A 44 4.98 -16.41 -45.36
CA GLY A 44 4.62 -17.82 -45.60
C GLY A 44 3.57 -17.98 -46.71
N ALA A 45 2.54 -17.13 -46.69
CA ALA A 45 1.56 -17.07 -47.77
C ALA A 45 2.18 -16.66 -49.13
N MET A 46 3.02 -15.62 -49.12
CA MET A 46 3.75 -15.20 -50.35
C MET A 46 4.65 -16.32 -50.89
N GLY A 47 5.29 -17.08 -49.99
CA GLY A 47 6.04 -18.27 -50.39
C GLY A 47 5.21 -19.33 -51.11
N LEU A 48 3.96 -19.55 -50.60
CA LEU A 48 3.01 -20.45 -51.26
C LEU A 48 2.57 -19.93 -52.62
N VAL A 49 2.26 -18.63 -52.73
CA VAL A 49 1.91 -17.97 -53.99
C VAL A 49 3.04 -18.10 -55.04
N ASN A 50 4.27 -17.91 -54.59
CA ASN A 50 5.47 -18.07 -55.44
C ASN A 50 5.62 -19.51 -55.93
N LEU A 51 5.41 -20.52 -55.09
CA LEU A 51 5.44 -21.93 -55.48
C LEU A 51 4.32 -22.30 -56.48
N LEU A 52 3.19 -21.59 -56.45
CA LEU A 52 2.10 -21.76 -57.43
C LEU A 52 2.35 -20.98 -58.73
N ASN A 53 3.53 -20.43 -58.95
CA ASN A 53 3.96 -19.65 -60.11
C ASN A 53 3.19 -18.34 -60.34
N PHE A 54 2.59 -17.76 -59.30
CA PHE A 54 2.11 -16.39 -59.36
C PHE A 54 3.27 -15.42 -59.06
N ASP A 55 3.26 -14.27 -59.69
CA ASP A 55 4.31 -13.27 -59.48
C ASP A 55 4.20 -12.62 -58.09
N THR A 56 5.25 -12.69 -57.30
CA THR A 56 5.32 -12.15 -55.95
C THR A 56 6.39 -11.06 -55.80
N HIS A 57 7.06 -10.62 -56.87
CA HIS A 57 8.17 -9.68 -56.86
C HIS A 57 9.37 -10.07 -55.94
N LEU A 58 9.28 -11.16 -55.19
CA LEU A 58 10.32 -11.68 -54.28
C LEU A 58 10.74 -13.09 -54.71
N SER A 59 12.01 -13.35 -54.72
CA SER A 59 12.52 -14.70 -54.96
C SER A 59 12.21 -15.61 -53.77
N PHE A 60 12.00 -16.89 -54.00
CA PHE A 60 11.77 -17.88 -52.95
C PHE A 60 12.87 -17.88 -51.86
N SER A 61 14.14 -17.76 -52.27
CA SER A 61 15.27 -17.67 -51.35
C SER A 61 15.23 -16.39 -50.51
N GLY A 62 14.77 -15.27 -51.09
CA GLY A 62 14.56 -14.01 -50.37
C GLY A 62 13.45 -14.12 -49.28
N ILE A 63 12.34 -14.77 -49.64
CA ILE A 63 11.24 -15.05 -48.68
C ILE A 63 11.74 -15.94 -47.56
N LEU A 64 12.46 -17.01 -47.83
CA LEU A 64 13.00 -17.92 -46.82
C LEU A 64 13.97 -17.20 -45.86
N THR A 65 14.88 -16.39 -46.42
CA THR A 65 15.81 -15.58 -45.62
C THR A 65 15.07 -14.60 -44.72
N ALA A 66 14.08 -13.88 -45.26
CA ALA A 66 13.27 -12.94 -44.49
C ALA A 66 12.48 -13.64 -43.34
N LEU A 67 11.94 -14.83 -43.61
CA LEU A 67 11.27 -15.65 -42.58
C LEU A 67 12.20 -16.01 -41.42
N ILE A 68 13.44 -16.47 -41.74
CA ILE A 68 14.42 -16.82 -40.69
C ILE A 68 14.81 -15.58 -39.88
N VAL A 69 15.09 -14.47 -40.56
CA VAL A 69 15.47 -13.21 -39.89
C VAL A 69 14.34 -12.71 -38.98
N LEU A 70 13.10 -12.70 -39.48
CA LEU A 70 11.94 -12.27 -38.67
C LEU A 70 11.66 -13.22 -37.51
N ALA A 71 11.83 -14.53 -37.67
CA ALA A 71 11.63 -15.51 -36.61
C ALA A 71 12.62 -15.28 -35.44
N VAL A 72 13.91 -15.07 -35.77
CA VAL A 72 14.94 -14.77 -34.76
C VAL A 72 14.68 -13.39 -34.11
N ALA A 73 14.41 -12.38 -34.96
CA ALA A 73 14.12 -11.02 -34.47
C ALA A 73 12.91 -11.00 -33.55
N ARG A 74 11.84 -11.74 -33.88
CA ARG A 74 10.64 -11.85 -33.00
C ARG A 74 10.98 -12.34 -31.59
N GLY A 75 11.85 -13.36 -31.49
CA GLY A 75 12.28 -13.86 -30.17
C GLY A 75 13.00 -12.80 -29.37
N ALA A 76 13.95 -12.08 -29.97
CA ALA A 76 14.68 -10.99 -29.33
C ALA A 76 13.77 -9.82 -28.95
N LEU A 77 12.88 -9.37 -29.85
CA LEU A 77 11.93 -8.29 -29.60
C LEU A 77 10.98 -8.63 -28.46
N ARG A 78 10.48 -9.87 -28.42
CA ARG A 78 9.60 -10.32 -27.33
C ARG A 78 10.31 -10.37 -25.99
N TYR A 79 11.57 -10.82 -25.98
CA TYR A 79 12.39 -10.80 -24.77
C TYR A 79 12.61 -9.36 -24.25
N LEU A 80 12.99 -8.44 -25.14
CA LEU A 80 13.22 -7.03 -24.80
C LEU A 80 11.94 -6.34 -24.30
N GLU A 81 10.79 -6.60 -24.92
CA GLU A 81 9.48 -6.12 -24.47
C GLU A 81 9.19 -6.59 -23.06
N GLN A 82 9.29 -7.90 -22.79
CA GLN A 82 8.99 -8.47 -21.48
C GLN A 82 9.96 -7.95 -20.41
N MET A 83 11.25 -7.98 -20.68
CA MET A 83 12.29 -7.53 -19.77
C MET A 83 12.09 -6.05 -19.39
N SER A 84 11.87 -5.19 -20.38
CA SER A 84 11.66 -3.75 -20.12
C SER A 84 10.33 -3.47 -19.42
N GLY A 85 9.26 -4.20 -19.75
CA GLY A 85 7.97 -4.11 -19.09
C GLY A 85 8.03 -4.45 -17.59
N HIS A 86 8.65 -5.57 -17.25
CA HIS A 86 8.86 -5.95 -15.84
C HIS A 86 9.82 -5.02 -15.10
N TYR A 87 10.87 -4.53 -15.77
CA TYR A 87 11.75 -3.52 -15.18
C TYR A 87 10.98 -2.27 -14.75
N ILE A 88 10.10 -1.74 -15.62
CA ILE A 88 9.23 -0.60 -15.29
C ILE A 88 8.36 -0.93 -14.08
N ALA A 89 7.71 -2.08 -14.09
CA ALA A 89 6.81 -2.52 -13.04
C ALA A 89 7.51 -2.58 -11.68
N PHE A 90 8.62 -3.29 -11.57
CA PHE A 90 9.38 -3.40 -10.31
C PHE A 90 9.96 -2.08 -9.84
N LYS A 91 10.45 -1.24 -10.77
CA LYS A 91 10.97 0.08 -10.40
C LYS A 91 9.87 1.00 -9.86
N LEU A 92 8.67 0.97 -10.46
CA LEU A 92 7.51 1.72 -9.98
C LEU A 92 6.99 1.20 -8.64
N LEU A 93 6.98 -0.14 -8.44
CA LEU A 93 6.65 -0.71 -7.13
C LEU A 93 7.56 -0.19 -6.02
N ALA A 94 8.89 -0.19 -6.26
CA ALA A 94 9.86 0.34 -5.30
C ALA A 94 9.61 1.82 -5.01
N LEU A 95 9.38 2.65 -6.04
CA LEU A 95 9.06 4.07 -5.89
C LEU A 95 7.74 4.31 -5.14
N LEU A 96 6.72 3.50 -5.39
CA LEU A 96 5.44 3.61 -4.71
C LEU A 96 5.55 3.22 -3.24
N ARG A 97 6.27 2.12 -2.94
CA ARG A 97 6.52 1.69 -1.56
C ARG A 97 7.26 2.77 -0.78
N ASP A 98 8.28 3.37 -1.35
CA ASP A 98 9.03 4.48 -0.73
C ASP A 98 8.13 5.69 -0.46
N LYS A 99 7.34 6.12 -1.45
CA LYS A 99 6.39 7.24 -1.29
C LYS A 99 5.32 6.94 -0.24
N VAL A 100 4.75 5.72 -0.25
CA VAL A 100 3.74 5.30 0.74
C VAL A 100 4.37 5.27 2.13
N PHE A 101 5.56 4.69 2.29
CA PHE A 101 6.26 4.67 3.58
C PHE A 101 6.56 6.08 4.08
N SER A 102 7.02 6.97 3.21
CA SER A 102 7.24 8.38 3.54
C SER A 102 5.95 9.10 3.98
N SER A 103 4.83 8.79 3.32
CA SER A 103 3.52 9.34 3.72
C SER A 103 3.05 8.76 5.05
N LEU A 104 3.17 7.44 5.27
CA LEU A 104 2.85 6.80 6.54
C LEU A 104 3.66 7.41 7.68
N ARG A 105 4.97 7.65 7.47
CA ARG A 105 5.82 8.29 8.48
C ARG A 105 5.35 9.70 8.85
N ARG A 106 4.89 10.50 7.86
CA ARG A 106 4.35 11.84 8.13
C ARG A 106 3.01 11.81 8.86
N LEU A 107 2.19 10.78 8.62
CA LEU A 107 0.85 10.63 9.20
C LEU A 107 0.86 9.90 10.55
N ALA A 108 2.00 9.33 10.97
CA ALA A 108 2.12 8.31 12.01
C ALA A 108 1.55 8.71 13.37
N PHE A 109 1.71 9.96 13.80
CA PHE A 109 1.39 10.34 15.18
C PHE A 109 -0.12 10.46 15.46
N VAL A 110 -0.92 10.82 14.47
CA VAL A 110 -2.34 11.11 14.66
C VAL A 110 -3.21 10.25 13.76
N LYS A 111 -3.08 10.40 12.45
CA LYS A 111 -4.02 9.83 11.48
C LYS A 111 -3.92 8.31 11.30
N LEU A 112 -2.84 7.69 11.74
CA LEU A 112 -2.69 6.23 11.68
C LEU A 112 -3.29 5.51 12.89
N GLN A 113 -3.53 6.20 14.02
CA GLN A 113 -4.12 5.56 15.20
C GLN A 113 -5.52 5.01 14.93
N ASP A 114 -6.30 5.68 14.07
CA ASP A 114 -7.66 5.27 13.71
C ASP A 114 -7.71 4.25 12.57
N LYS A 115 -6.57 3.96 11.90
CA LYS A 115 -6.51 3.00 10.80
C LYS A 115 -6.11 1.62 11.33
N GLN A 116 -6.85 0.60 10.91
CA GLN A 116 -6.51 -0.77 11.26
C GLN A 116 -5.18 -1.18 10.62
N ALA A 117 -4.27 -1.75 11.40
CA ALA A 117 -2.96 -2.20 10.92
C ALA A 117 -3.05 -3.13 9.70
N GLY A 118 -4.02 -4.05 9.68
CA GLY A 118 -4.27 -4.93 8.54
C GLY A 118 -4.61 -4.20 7.24
N GLN A 119 -5.32 -3.07 7.30
CA GLN A 119 -5.62 -2.26 6.11
C GLN A 119 -4.35 -1.58 5.57
N LEU A 120 -3.48 -1.10 6.44
CA LEU A 120 -2.20 -0.49 6.04
C LEU A 120 -1.25 -1.53 5.43
N VAL A 121 -1.17 -2.72 6.01
CA VAL A 121 -0.38 -3.83 5.46
C VAL A 121 -0.93 -4.21 4.09
N SER A 122 -2.25 -4.43 3.95
CA SER A 122 -2.87 -4.75 2.65
C SER A 122 -2.62 -3.67 1.59
N LEU A 123 -2.59 -2.40 1.98
CA LEU A 123 -2.28 -1.29 1.06
C LEU A 123 -0.84 -1.34 0.57
N VAL A 124 0.14 -1.61 1.47
CA VAL A 124 1.57 -1.66 1.12
C VAL A 124 1.92 -2.92 0.31
N THR A 125 1.21 -4.03 0.54
CA THR A 125 1.42 -5.29 -0.18
C THR A 125 0.50 -5.39 -1.38
N ASN A 126 -0.75 -5.79 -1.16
CA ASN A 126 -1.68 -6.18 -2.23
C ASN A 126 -2.06 -5.01 -3.17
N ASP A 127 -2.34 -3.81 -2.61
CA ASP A 127 -2.78 -2.70 -3.45
C ASP A 127 -1.66 -2.19 -4.35
N ILE A 128 -0.43 -2.13 -3.84
CA ILE A 128 0.73 -1.73 -4.66
C ILE A 128 1.04 -2.80 -5.71
N GLU A 129 0.97 -4.11 -5.37
CA GLU A 129 1.17 -5.20 -6.34
C GLU A 129 0.14 -5.18 -7.47
N LEU A 130 -1.13 -4.86 -7.17
CA LEU A 130 -2.14 -4.68 -8.21
C LEU A 130 -1.84 -3.52 -9.16
N LEU A 131 -1.07 -2.52 -8.73
CA LEU A 131 -0.61 -1.46 -9.62
C LEU A 131 0.49 -1.92 -10.59
N GLU A 132 1.25 -2.97 -10.26
CA GLU A 132 2.17 -3.62 -11.21
C GLU A 132 1.42 -4.07 -12.46
N VAL A 133 0.28 -4.77 -12.27
CA VAL A 133 -0.57 -5.23 -13.36
C VAL A 133 -1.02 -4.08 -14.27
N PHE A 134 -1.30 -2.90 -13.69
CA PHE A 134 -1.64 -1.72 -14.49
C PHE A 134 -0.48 -1.26 -15.39
N TYR A 135 0.71 -1.18 -14.86
CA TYR A 135 1.84 -0.64 -15.61
C TYR A 135 2.40 -1.63 -16.63
N ALA A 136 2.57 -2.91 -16.25
CA ALA A 136 3.12 -3.93 -17.14
C ALA A 136 2.08 -4.49 -18.13
N HIS A 137 0.85 -4.70 -17.67
CA HIS A 137 -0.14 -5.48 -18.39
C HIS A 137 -1.36 -4.69 -18.87
N THR A 138 -1.41 -3.36 -18.67
CA THR A 138 -2.52 -2.52 -19.16
C THR A 138 -2.03 -1.46 -20.13
N ILE A 139 -1.12 -0.58 -19.73
CA ILE A 139 -0.69 0.56 -20.56
C ILE A 139 0.03 0.09 -21.82
N ALA A 140 1.07 -0.73 -21.66
CA ALA A 140 1.88 -1.18 -22.79
C ALA A 140 1.05 -1.98 -23.82
N PRO A 141 0.24 -3.00 -23.43
CA PRO A 141 -0.62 -3.73 -24.37
C PRO A 141 -1.63 -2.85 -25.12
N ILE A 142 -2.24 -1.85 -24.46
CA ILE A 142 -3.16 -0.91 -25.13
C ILE A 142 -2.43 -0.13 -26.23
N MET A 143 -1.26 0.44 -25.92
CA MET A 143 -0.48 1.21 -26.88
C MET A 143 0.08 0.33 -28.01
N ILE A 144 0.54 -0.88 -27.69
CA ILE A 144 1.00 -1.86 -28.67
C ILE A 144 -0.15 -2.23 -29.63
N ALA A 145 -1.33 -2.54 -29.11
CA ALA A 145 -2.50 -2.84 -29.93
C ALA A 145 -2.87 -1.68 -30.86
N PHE A 146 -2.86 -0.45 -30.31
CA PHE A 146 -3.15 0.76 -31.08
C PHE A 146 -2.16 0.95 -32.24
N PHE A 147 -0.85 0.96 -31.96
CA PHE A 147 0.15 1.19 -33.00
C PHE A 147 0.21 0.05 -34.02
N THR A 148 0.12 -1.21 -33.55
CA THR A 148 0.09 -2.37 -34.47
C THR A 148 -1.12 -2.29 -35.39
N SER A 149 -2.33 -2.04 -34.84
CA SER A 149 -3.55 -1.92 -35.66
C SER A 149 -3.47 -0.74 -36.63
N ALA A 150 -2.95 0.42 -36.21
CA ALA A 150 -2.80 1.57 -37.08
C ALA A 150 -1.86 1.27 -38.27
N ILE A 151 -0.70 0.64 -38.02
CA ILE A 151 0.24 0.26 -39.06
C ILE A 151 -0.41 -0.76 -40.04
N LEU A 152 -1.13 -1.76 -39.49
CA LEU A 152 -1.80 -2.77 -40.33
C LEU A 152 -2.91 -2.18 -41.20
N LEU A 153 -3.68 -1.20 -40.68
CA LEU A 153 -4.69 -0.49 -41.46
C LEU A 153 -4.07 0.26 -42.65
N LEU A 154 -2.85 0.81 -42.50
CA LEU A 154 -2.09 1.39 -43.63
C LEU A 154 -1.69 0.33 -44.65
N VAL A 155 -1.25 -0.84 -44.17
CA VAL A 155 -0.92 -1.97 -45.07
C VAL A 155 -2.16 -2.45 -45.83
N PHE A 156 -3.31 -2.62 -45.17
CA PHE A 156 -4.57 -2.95 -45.84
C PHE A 156 -4.96 -1.88 -46.86
N GLY A 157 -4.69 -0.59 -46.59
CA GLY A 157 -4.96 0.51 -47.52
C GLY A 157 -4.22 0.40 -48.83
N HIS A 158 -2.98 -0.16 -48.82
CA HIS A 158 -2.23 -0.43 -50.03
C HIS A 158 -2.82 -1.61 -50.87
N LEU A 159 -3.52 -2.54 -50.19
CA LEU A 159 -4.15 -3.67 -50.88
C LEU A 159 -5.54 -3.30 -51.44
N SER A 160 -6.42 -2.75 -50.56
CA SER A 160 -7.76 -2.28 -50.94
C SER A 160 -8.40 -1.45 -49.84
N GLY A 161 -9.11 -0.36 -50.18
CA GLY A 161 -9.90 0.41 -49.21
C GLY A 161 -11.01 -0.39 -48.52
N TRP A 162 -11.56 -1.41 -49.21
CA TRP A 162 -12.54 -2.32 -48.62
C TRP A 162 -11.98 -3.19 -47.51
N PHE A 163 -10.71 -3.61 -47.64
CA PHE A 163 -10.03 -4.37 -46.61
C PHE A 163 -9.81 -3.53 -45.36
N VAL A 164 -9.56 -2.22 -45.49
CA VAL A 164 -9.46 -1.29 -44.36
C VAL A 164 -10.76 -1.25 -43.58
N LEU A 165 -11.91 -1.15 -44.28
CA LEU A 165 -13.21 -1.10 -43.60
C LEU A 165 -13.50 -2.37 -42.80
N VAL A 166 -13.24 -3.54 -43.38
CA VAL A 166 -13.44 -4.83 -42.72
C VAL A 166 -12.50 -4.98 -41.52
N ALA A 167 -11.19 -4.66 -41.69
CA ALA A 167 -10.21 -4.76 -40.63
C ALA A 167 -10.49 -3.78 -39.48
N LEU A 168 -10.85 -2.52 -39.80
CA LEU A 168 -11.22 -1.52 -38.80
C LEU A 168 -12.45 -1.97 -37.99
N ALA A 169 -13.50 -2.45 -38.67
CA ALA A 169 -14.70 -2.98 -38.01
C ALA A 169 -14.36 -4.18 -37.10
N ALA A 170 -13.49 -5.09 -37.56
CA ALA A 170 -13.01 -6.21 -36.77
C ALA A 170 -12.25 -5.77 -35.52
N TYR A 171 -11.28 -4.86 -35.65
CA TYR A 171 -10.46 -4.37 -34.52
C TYR A 171 -11.32 -3.60 -33.51
N LEU A 172 -12.26 -2.76 -33.97
CA LEU A 172 -13.18 -2.05 -33.07
C LEU A 172 -14.12 -3.02 -32.36
N THR A 173 -14.66 -4.03 -33.06
CA THR A 173 -15.56 -5.00 -32.44
C THR A 173 -14.84 -5.83 -31.38
N VAL A 174 -13.70 -6.43 -31.72
CA VAL A 174 -12.96 -7.33 -30.84
C VAL A 174 -12.22 -6.57 -29.73
N GLY A 175 -11.60 -5.43 -30.07
CA GLY A 175 -10.75 -4.68 -29.14
C GLY A 175 -11.46 -3.65 -28.26
N VAL A 176 -12.66 -3.20 -28.65
CA VAL A 176 -13.37 -2.12 -27.94
C VAL A 176 -14.80 -2.53 -27.56
N ILE A 177 -15.61 -2.91 -28.52
CA ILE A 177 -17.06 -3.15 -28.29
C ILE A 177 -17.27 -4.35 -27.37
N LEU A 178 -16.67 -5.50 -27.69
CA LEU A 178 -16.80 -6.72 -26.89
C LEU A 178 -16.26 -6.52 -25.46
N PRO A 179 -15.05 -5.99 -25.22
CA PRO A 179 -14.56 -5.73 -23.87
C PRO A 179 -15.47 -4.81 -23.03
N ILE A 180 -16.04 -3.77 -23.63
CA ILE A 180 -16.97 -2.86 -22.92
C ILE A 180 -18.25 -3.57 -22.50
N ILE A 181 -18.86 -4.34 -23.42
CA ILE A 181 -20.10 -5.06 -23.15
C ILE A 181 -19.89 -6.13 -22.08
N THR A 182 -18.84 -6.95 -22.24
CA THR A 182 -18.55 -8.07 -21.35
C THR A 182 -18.15 -7.61 -19.95
N THR A 183 -17.39 -6.49 -19.84
CA THR A 183 -17.05 -5.89 -18.54
C THR A 183 -18.30 -5.44 -17.78
N LYS A 184 -19.27 -4.84 -18.47
CA LYS A 184 -20.53 -4.42 -17.83
C LYS A 184 -21.33 -5.61 -17.31
N LEU A 185 -21.38 -6.70 -18.08
CA LEU A 185 -22.12 -7.91 -17.71
C LEU A 185 -21.47 -8.65 -16.53
N ALA A 186 -20.15 -8.78 -16.52
CA ALA A 186 -19.41 -9.50 -15.47
C ALA A 186 -19.21 -8.72 -14.15
N ARG A 187 -19.51 -7.41 -14.13
CA ARG A 187 -19.20 -6.53 -13.01
C ARG A 187 -19.87 -6.93 -11.70
N GLU A 188 -21.16 -7.32 -11.76
CA GLU A 188 -21.96 -7.65 -10.58
C GLU A 188 -21.50 -8.99 -9.98
N ASP A 189 -21.27 -10.02 -10.81
CA ASP A 189 -20.81 -11.32 -10.36
C ASP A 189 -19.42 -11.21 -9.71
N GLY A 190 -18.51 -10.43 -10.30
CA GLY A 190 -17.19 -10.15 -9.72
C GLY A 190 -17.27 -9.38 -8.40
N ARG A 191 -18.22 -8.46 -8.23
CA ARG A 191 -18.46 -7.77 -6.97
C ARG A 191 -18.95 -8.74 -5.90
N ARG A 192 -19.97 -9.54 -6.23
CA ARG A 192 -20.56 -10.50 -5.30
C ARG A 192 -19.56 -11.55 -4.82
N TYR A 193 -18.74 -12.09 -5.71
CA TYR A 193 -17.68 -13.01 -5.36
C TYR A 193 -16.70 -12.41 -4.32
N ARG A 194 -16.23 -11.16 -4.56
CA ARG A 194 -15.30 -10.49 -3.62
C ARG A 194 -15.94 -10.21 -2.26
N GLU A 195 -17.22 -9.85 -2.21
CA GLU A 195 -17.95 -9.68 -0.95
C GLU A 195 -18.00 -11.00 -0.16
N LEU A 196 -18.36 -12.10 -0.80
CA LEU A 196 -18.42 -13.42 -0.17
C LEU A 196 -17.05 -13.91 0.32
N VAL A 197 -15.99 -13.68 -0.46
CA VAL A 197 -14.61 -14.01 -0.04
C VAL A 197 -14.19 -13.14 1.16
N GLY A 198 -14.54 -11.86 1.18
CA GLY A 198 -14.31 -10.97 2.32
C GLY A 198 -15.02 -11.48 3.58
N GLU A 199 -16.32 -11.74 3.49
CA GLU A 199 -17.13 -12.31 4.59
C GLU A 199 -16.56 -13.64 5.12
N MET A 200 -16.04 -14.48 4.22
CA MET A 200 -15.42 -15.75 4.60
C MET A 200 -14.09 -15.54 5.32
N ASN A 201 -13.26 -14.63 4.85
CA ASN A 201 -11.97 -14.32 5.47
C ASN A 201 -12.16 -13.77 6.89
N ASP A 202 -13.12 -12.84 7.07
CA ASP A 202 -13.44 -12.29 8.39
C ASP A 202 -13.95 -13.38 9.33
N PHE A 203 -14.84 -14.24 8.84
CA PHE A 203 -15.39 -15.35 9.60
C PHE A 203 -14.32 -16.40 9.97
N PHE A 204 -13.40 -16.70 9.04
CA PHE A 204 -12.30 -17.61 9.28
C PHE A 204 -11.30 -17.05 10.30
N LEU A 205 -10.94 -15.79 10.18
CA LEU A 205 -10.05 -15.12 11.13
C LEU A 205 -10.66 -15.07 12.54
N ASP A 206 -11.96 -14.77 12.65
CA ASP A 206 -12.70 -14.83 13.90
C ASP A 206 -12.67 -16.23 14.51
N SER A 207 -12.86 -17.27 13.67
CA SER A 207 -12.79 -18.67 14.12
C SER A 207 -11.41 -19.07 14.64
N VAL A 208 -10.34 -18.60 13.98
CA VAL A 208 -8.95 -18.86 14.44
C VAL A 208 -8.67 -18.14 15.75
N ARG A 209 -9.10 -16.89 15.90
CA ARG A 209 -8.93 -16.11 17.14
C ARG A 209 -9.72 -16.70 18.30
N GLY A 210 -10.95 -17.16 18.03
CA GLY A 210 -11.82 -17.78 19.01
C GLY A 210 -11.66 -19.31 19.12
N MET A 211 -10.55 -19.90 18.65
CA MET A 211 -10.38 -21.37 18.61
C MET A 211 -10.48 -22.01 19.99
N LYS A 212 -9.97 -21.35 21.02
CA LYS A 212 -10.05 -21.82 22.41
C LYS A 212 -11.50 -21.93 22.87
N GLU A 213 -12.30 -20.91 22.61
CA GLU A 213 -13.72 -20.83 22.95
C GLU A 213 -14.53 -21.87 22.17
N ILE A 214 -14.24 -22.02 20.87
CA ILE A 214 -14.87 -23.03 20.03
C ILE A 214 -14.66 -24.44 20.59
N GLN A 215 -13.45 -24.75 21.05
CA GLN A 215 -13.13 -26.05 21.66
C GLN A 215 -13.75 -26.20 23.05
N LEU A 216 -13.65 -25.19 23.91
CA LEU A 216 -14.19 -25.24 25.28
C LEU A 216 -15.71 -25.43 25.31
N PHE A 217 -16.43 -24.82 24.36
CA PHE A 217 -17.90 -24.91 24.29
C PHE A 217 -18.41 -25.99 23.31
N GLY A 218 -17.51 -26.82 22.75
CA GLY A 218 -17.89 -27.90 21.83
C GLY A 218 -18.52 -27.44 20.51
N TYR A 219 -18.25 -26.22 20.07
CA TYR A 219 -18.88 -25.55 18.93
C TYR A 219 -18.20 -25.90 17.57
N ALA A 220 -17.17 -26.76 17.58
CA ALA A 220 -16.32 -27.03 16.42
C ALA A 220 -17.09 -27.58 15.21
N LYS A 221 -18.03 -28.54 15.42
CA LYS A 221 -18.81 -29.12 14.33
C LYS A 221 -19.69 -28.07 13.64
N GLN A 222 -20.42 -27.28 14.44
CA GLN A 222 -21.31 -26.24 13.91
C GLN A 222 -20.51 -25.19 13.15
N ARG A 223 -19.34 -24.78 13.67
CA ARG A 223 -18.47 -23.80 13.00
C ARG A 223 -17.94 -24.34 11.66
N LEU A 224 -17.62 -25.64 11.59
CA LEU A 224 -17.21 -26.29 10.34
C LEU A 224 -18.35 -26.31 9.32
N ASP A 225 -19.58 -26.62 9.75
CA ASP A 225 -20.75 -26.63 8.88
C ASP A 225 -21.02 -25.21 8.30
N GLU A 226 -20.86 -24.18 9.12
CA GLU A 226 -20.98 -22.77 8.67
C GLU A 226 -19.89 -22.40 7.66
N ILE A 227 -18.63 -22.82 7.87
CA ILE A 227 -17.53 -22.65 6.91
C ILE A 227 -17.89 -23.32 5.58
N GLN A 228 -18.37 -24.54 5.61
CA GLN A 228 -18.75 -25.29 4.41
C GLN A 228 -19.89 -24.61 3.63
N GLN A 229 -20.92 -24.12 4.34
CA GLN A 229 -22.02 -23.38 3.70
C GLN A 229 -21.55 -22.09 3.03
N ARG A 230 -20.64 -21.34 3.66
CA ARG A 230 -20.05 -20.12 3.08
C ARG A 230 -19.17 -20.45 1.88
N SER A 231 -18.37 -21.53 1.96
CA SER A 231 -17.56 -22.03 0.84
C SER A 231 -18.43 -22.36 -0.37
N GLN A 232 -19.54 -23.08 -0.20
CA GLN A 232 -20.47 -23.38 -1.30
C GLN A 232 -21.04 -22.14 -1.98
N LYS A 233 -21.31 -21.06 -1.22
CA LYS A 233 -21.76 -19.79 -1.81
C LYS A 233 -20.66 -19.13 -2.65
N ILE A 234 -19.40 -19.23 -2.19
CA ILE A 234 -18.24 -18.72 -2.94
C ILE A 234 -18.06 -19.53 -4.22
N ASP A 235 -18.15 -20.87 -4.14
CA ASP A 235 -18.02 -21.75 -5.31
C ASP A 235 -19.06 -21.43 -6.38
N THR A 236 -20.33 -21.27 -5.98
CA THR A 236 -21.41 -20.87 -6.90
C THR A 236 -21.17 -19.51 -7.55
N ALA A 237 -20.63 -18.53 -6.80
CA ALA A 237 -20.30 -17.22 -7.34
C ALA A 237 -19.09 -17.30 -8.28
N PHE A 238 -18.11 -18.15 -7.97
CA PHE A 238 -16.94 -18.40 -8.82
C PHE A 238 -17.32 -19.09 -10.14
N GLU A 239 -18.22 -20.09 -10.10
CA GLU A 239 -18.75 -20.75 -11.28
C GLU A 239 -19.41 -19.74 -12.25
N ARG A 240 -20.17 -18.76 -11.72
CA ARG A 240 -20.75 -17.69 -12.56
C ARG A 240 -19.69 -16.84 -13.25
N ILE A 241 -18.60 -16.49 -12.53
CA ILE A 241 -17.49 -15.77 -13.13
C ILE A 241 -16.86 -16.60 -14.27
N LYS A 242 -16.63 -17.91 -14.03
CA LYS A 242 -16.05 -18.80 -15.04
C LYS A 242 -16.97 -18.98 -16.26
N ASP A 243 -18.27 -19.06 -16.05
CA ASP A 243 -19.25 -19.08 -17.13
C ASP A 243 -19.22 -17.78 -17.96
N GLN A 244 -19.11 -16.61 -17.31
CA GLN A 244 -18.96 -15.34 -18.02
C GLN A 244 -17.63 -15.27 -18.80
N GLU A 245 -16.51 -15.70 -18.23
CA GLU A 245 -15.21 -15.77 -18.93
C GLU A 245 -15.30 -16.67 -20.18
N ALA A 246 -15.95 -17.83 -20.06
CA ALA A 246 -16.19 -18.75 -21.18
C ALA A 246 -17.05 -18.10 -22.28
N LYS A 247 -18.14 -17.42 -21.90
CA LYS A 247 -18.99 -16.68 -22.86
C LYS A 247 -18.23 -15.58 -23.59
N VAL A 248 -17.42 -14.80 -22.87
CA VAL A 248 -16.55 -13.77 -23.48
C VAL A 248 -15.64 -14.38 -24.52
N ARG A 249 -15.00 -15.51 -24.21
CA ARG A 249 -14.12 -16.22 -25.14
C ARG A 249 -14.90 -16.69 -26.38
N VAL A 250 -16.07 -17.30 -26.20
CA VAL A 250 -16.93 -17.74 -27.31
C VAL A 250 -17.33 -16.57 -28.20
N TYR A 251 -17.79 -15.45 -27.63
CA TYR A 251 -18.18 -14.27 -28.41
C TYR A 251 -17.00 -13.68 -29.19
N THR A 252 -15.81 -13.66 -28.59
CA THR A 252 -14.59 -13.21 -29.26
C THR A 252 -14.21 -14.10 -30.43
N GLU A 253 -14.21 -15.43 -30.25
CA GLU A 253 -13.90 -16.40 -31.32
C GLU A 253 -14.94 -16.37 -32.44
N VAL A 254 -16.23 -16.22 -32.12
CA VAL A 254 -17.29 -16.07 -33.10
C VAL A 254 -17.11 -14.79 -33.92
N ALA A 255 -16.78 -13.66 -33.26
CA ALA A 255 -16.55 -12.40 -33.95
C ALA A 255 -15.32 -12.47 -34.87
N VAL A 256 -14.20 -13.03 -34.38
CA VAL A 256 -12.97 -13.25 -35.18
C VAL A 256 -13.28 -14.11 -36.41
N SER A 257 -13.99 -15.24 -36.22
CA SER A 257 -14.35 -16.13 -37.31
C SER A 257 -15.26 -15.45 -38.32
N ALA A 258 -16.25 -14.70 -37.86
CA ALA A 258 -17.17 -13.95 -38.71
C ALA A 258 -16.44 -12.91 -39.58
N PHE A 259 -15.54 -12.11 -38.98
CA PHE A 259 -14.77 -11.13 -39.74
C PHE A 259 -13.76 -11.77 -40.71
N ASN A 260 -13.19 -12.92 -40.37
CA ASN A 260 -12.35 -13.69 -41.31
C ASN A 260 -13.16 -14.17 -42.54
N ILE A 261 -14.39 -14.65 -42.29
CA ILE A 261 -15.29 -15.05 -43.38
C ILE A 261 -15.71 -13.82 -44.21
N ILE A 262 -16.04 -12.70 -43.58
CA ILE A 262 -16.35 -11.44 -44.28
C ILE A 262 -15.15 -10.99 -45.14
N MET A 263 -13.92 -11.03 -44.60
CA MET A 263 -12.73 -10.67 -45.35
C MET A 263 -12.50 -11.59 -46.53
N LEU A 264 -12.68 -12.91 -46.36
CA LEU A 264 -12.60 -13.91 -47.41
C LEU A 264 -13.56 -13.61 -48.57
N PHE A 265 -14.86 -13.41 -48.26
CA PHE A 265 -15.85 -13.10 -49.29
C PHE A 265 -15.63 -11.72 -49.92
N THR A 266 -15.25 -10.71 -49.14
CA THR A 266 -14.89 -9.38 -49.67
C THR A 266 -13.72 -9.51 -50.67
N GLY A 267 -12.69 -10.26 -50.31
CA GLY A 267 -11.56 -10.51 -51.21
C GLY A 267 -11.93 -11.30 -52.44
N LEU A 268 -12.77 -12.34 -52.34
CA LEU A 268 -13.26 -13.12 -53.49
C LEU A 268 -14.07 -12.24 -54.45
N ILE A 269 -14.94 -11.39 -53.96
CA ILE A 269 -15.74 -10.46 -54.78
C ILE A 269 -14.80 -9.47 -55.48
N LEU A 270 -13.84 -8.87 -54.78
CA LEU A 270 -12.91 -7.91 -55.38
C LEU A 270 -12.03 -8.58 -56.45
N PHE A 271 -11.60 -9.81 -56.20
CA PHE A 271 -10.82 -10.62 -57.17
C PHE A 271 -11.66 -10.96 -58.39
N SER A 272 -12.92 -11.41 -58.21
CA SER A 272 -13.81 -11.72 -59.33
C SER A 272 -14.19 -10.50 -60.17
N LEU A 273 -14.07 -9.29 -59.62
CA LEU A 273 -14.28 -8.03 -60.31
C LEU A 273 -13.01 -7.42 -60.88
N ASP A 274 -11.90 -8.17 -60.90
CA ASP A 274 -10.54 -7.74 -61.35
C ASP A 274 -10.04 -6.45 -60.68
N LYS A 275 -10.50 -6.18 -59.45
CA LYS A 275 -10.05 -5.01 -58.66
C LYS A 275 -8.78 -5.24 -57.84
N ILE A 276 -8.45 -6.50 -57.59
CA ILE A 276 -7.24 -6.94 -56.90
C ILE A 276 -6.74 -8.22 -57.56
N ASP A 277 -5.46 -8.48 -57.48
CA ASP A 277 -4.83 -9.72 -57.91
C ASP A 277 -4.99 -10.83 -56.84
N PHE A 278 -4.64 -12.08 -57.23
CA PHE A 278 -4.72 -13.23 -56.33
C PHE A 278 -3.79 -13.06 -55.09
N SER A 279 -2.61 -12.45 -55.30
CA SER A 279 -1.65 -12.19 -54.24
C SER A 279 -2.21 -11.25 -53.18
N ALA A 280 -2.82 -10.12 -53.59
CA ALA A 280 -3.47 -9.16 -52.69
C ALA A 280 -4.65 -9.78 -51.95
N PHE A 281 -5.45 -10.61 -52.63
CA PHE A 281 -6.54 -11.37 -52.01
C PHE A 281 -6.02 -12.27 -50.86
N LEU A 282 -5.06 -13.13 -51.16
CA LEU A 282 -4.53 -14.11 -50.21
C LEU A 282 -3.82 -13.42 -49.05
N ILE A 283 -2.99 -12.39 -49.34
CA ILE A 283 -2.29 -11.59 -48.34
C ILE A 283 -3.32 -10.88 -47.41
N GLY A 284 -4.38 -10.27 -47.95
CA GLY A 284 -5.38 -9.57 -47.17
C GLY A 284 -6.09 -10.47 -46.18
N VAL A 285 -6.46 -11.68 -46.60
CA VAL A 285 -7.12 -12.66 -45.73
C VAL A 285 -6.17 -13.13 -44.62
N ILE A 286 -4.94 -13.53 -44.97
CA ILE A 286 -3.97 -14.05 -43.99
C ILE A 286 -3.50 -12.95 -43.03
N LEU A 287 -3.35 -11.73 -43.54
CA LEU A 287 -2.99 -10.57 -42.71
C LEU A 287 -4.05 -10.33 -41.62
N LEU A 288 -5.34 -10.36 -41.94
CA LEU A 288 -6.38 -10.23 -40.96
C LEU A 288 -6.37 -11.40 -39.97
N MET A 289 -6.33 -12.65 -40.45
CA MET A 289 -6.32 -13.84 -39.60
C MET A 289 -5.15 -13.84 -38.59
N SER A 290 -3.99 -13.33 -38.95
CA SER A 290 -2.80 -13.29 -38.09
C SER A 290 -2.73 -12.06 -37.19
N SER A 291 -3.57 -11.03 -37.39
CA SER A 291 -3.44 -9.71 -36.78
C SER A 291 -4.17 -9.52 -35.45
N TYR A 292 -5.02 -10.46 -35.04
CA TYR A 292 -5.85 -10.31 -33.85
C TYR A 292 -5.11 -10.36 -32.51
N GLY A 293 -3.88 -10.90 -32.45
CA GLY A 293 -3.16 -11.11 -31.21
C GLY A 293 -3.13 -9.91 -30.27
N PRO A 294 -2.67 -8.71 -30.70
CA PRO A 294 -2.65 -7.51 -29.86
C PRO A 294 -4.05 -7.07 -29.42
N VAL A 295 -5.06 -7.23 -30.28
CA VAL A 295 -6.42 -6.77 -30.03
C VAL A 295 -7.15 -7.70 -29.04
N ILE A 296 -6.98 -9.03 -29.17
CA ILE A 296 -7.51 -10.02 -28.22
C ILE A 296 -6.90 -9.82 -26.83
N ALA A 297 -5.64 -9.42 -26.73
CA ALA A 297 -5.02 -9.11 -25.44
C ALA A 297 -5.78 -8.03 -24.67
N LEU A 298 -6.44 -7.09 -25.34
CA LEU A 298 -7.28 -6.06 -24.70
C LEU A 298 -8.54 -6.62 -24.03
N SER A 299 -9.12 -7.70 -24.59
CA SER A 299 -10.31 -8.33 -24.02
C SER A 299 -10.06 -8.92 -22.63
N ASN A 300 -8.83 -9.32 -22.35
CA ASN A 300 -8.43 -9.89 -21.06
C ASN A 300 -8.10 -8.84 -19.99
N LEU A 301 -7.99 -7.55 -20.36
CA LEU A 301 -7.62 -6.48 -19.42
C LEU A 301 -8.79 -6.01 -18.54
N SER A 302 -10.02 -6.21 -18.98
CA SER A 302 -11.21 -5.55 -18.42
C SER A 302 -11.51 -5.95 -16.97
N SER A 303 -11.28 -7.20 -16.58
CA SER A 303 -11.53 -7.69 -15.21
C SER A 303 -10.53 -7.12 -14.19
N ASN A 304 -9.27 -6.98 -14.58
CA ASN A 304 -8.20 -6.52 -13.70
C ASN A 304 -8.17 -4.99 -13.56
N LEU A 305 -8.57 -4.26 -14.60
CA LEU A 305 -8.50 -2.80 -14.63
C LEU A 305 -9.35 -2.13 -13.52
N LEU A 306 -10.56 -2.61 -13.27
CA LEU A 306 -11.43 -2.06 -12.23
C LEU A 306 -10.86 -2.25 -10.82
N GLN A 307 -10.27 -3.41 -10.56
CA GLN A 307 -9.63 -3.70 -9.28
C GLN A 307 -8.38 -2.84 -9.09
N THR A 308 -7.56 -2.74 -10.13
CA THR A 308 -6.34 -1.91 -10.14
C THR A 308 -6.65 -0.42 -9.93
N LEU A 309 -7.72 0.11 -10.57
CA LEU A 309 -8.14 1.49 -10.35
C LEU A 309 -8.63 1.73 -8.91
N ALA A 310 -9.33 0.76 -8.30
CA ALA A 310 -9.75 0.87 -6.91
C ALA A 310 -8.55 0.85 -5.93
N SER A 311 -7.56 0.01 -6.18
CA SER A 311 -6.29 0.00 -5.42
C SER A 311 -5.50 1.29 -5.64
N GLY A 312 -5.44 1.77 -6.87
CA GLY A 312 -4.84 3.07 -7.20
C GLY A 312 -5.51 4.24 -6.46
N GLU A 313 -6.84 4.25 -6.35
CA GLU A 313 -7.57 5.27 -5.59
C GLU A 313 -7.18 5.24 -4.10
N ARG A 314 -7.06 4.05 -3.49
CA ARG A 314 -6.63 3.92 -2.08
C ARG A 314 -5.20 4.42 -1.87
N VAL A 315 -4.27 3.99 -2.72
CA VAL A 315 -2.87 4.43 -2.65
C VAL A 315 -2.75 5.94 -2.86
N LEU A 316 -3.40 6.49 -3.89
CA LEU A 316 -3.37 7.93 -4.18
C LEU A 316 -4.06 8.75 -3.08
N SER A 317 -5.12 8.24 -2.44
CA SER A 317 -5.77 8.94 -1.33
C SER A 317 -4.85 9.03 -0.12
N LEU A 318 -4.11 7.95 0.21
CA LEU A 318 -3.10 7.99 1.27
C LEU A 318 -1.96 8.96 0.96
N LEU A 319 -1.46 8.96 -0.29
CA LEU A 319 -0.39 9.87 -0.70
C LEU A 319 -0.80 11.35 -0.67
N ALA A 320 -2.10 11.62 -0.89
CA ALA A 320 -2.68 12.97 -0.87
C ALA A 320 -3.12 13.40 0.53
N GLU A 321 -3.09 12.50 1.52
CA GLU A 321 -3.49 12.81 2.88
C GLU A 321 -2.44 13.71 3.54
N GLU A 322 -2.88 14.85 4.04
CA GLU A 322 -2.00 15.77 4.77
C GLU A 322 -1.94 15.40 6.26
N PRO A 323 -0.76 15.54 6.92
CA PRO A 323 -0.67 15.37 8.36
C PRO A 323 -1.53 16.42 9.08
N GLU A 324 -1.98 16.09 10.30
CA GLU A 324 -2.76 17.02 11.12
C GLU A 324 -1.95 18.28 11.44
N LEU A 325 -0.69 18.08 11.78
CA LEU A 325 0.28 19.14 11.99
C LEU A 325 1.48 18.96 11.07
N LYS A 326 1.97 20.05 10.53
CA LYS A 326 3.24 20.08 9.79
C LYS A 326 4.39 20.24 10.77
N ASP A 327 5.49 19.55 10.50
CA ASP A 327 6.74 19.80 11.22
C ASP A 327 7.17 21.25 11.03
N VAL A 328 7.64 21.87 12.09
CA VAL A 328 8.17 23.24 12.09
C VAL A 328 9.68 23.20 11.94
N GLU A 329 10.15 23.76 10.84
CA GLU A 329 11.59 23.98 10.59
C GLU A 329 11.90 25.45 10.97
N SER A 330 11.97 25.74 12.29
CA SER A 330 12.32 27.05 12.80
C SER A 330 13.75 27.07 13.33
N GLU A 331 14.31 28.27 13.52
CA GLU A 331 15.63 28.46 14.16
C GLU A 331 15.57 28.36 15.69
N VAL A 332 14.35 28.23 16.26
CA VAL A 332 14.17 28.16 17.72
C VAL A 332 14.37 26.72 18.21
N ASP A 333 15.56 26.46 18.69
CA ASP A 333 15.94 25.17 19.32
C ASP A 333 15.88 25.28 20.85
N LEU A 334 15.39 24.21 21.49
CA LEU A 334 15.43 24.07 22.96
C LEU A 334 16.85 23.63 23.37
N LYS A 335 17.63 24.54 23.92
CA LYS A 335 18.98 24.24 24.46
C LYS A 335 18.93 23.73 25.90
N GLU A 336 18.08 24.33 26.72
CA GLU A 336 17.82 23.94 28.11
C GLU A 336 16.31 24.01 28.37
N VAL A 337 15.82 23.15 29.24
CA VAL A 337 14.42 23.16 29.66
C VAL A 337 14.34 23.46 31.15
N SER A 338 13.69 24.56 31.50
CA SER A 338 13.50 24.98 32.88
C SER A 338 12.06 24.94 33.34
N ARG A 339 11.10 25.17 32.42
CA ARG A 339 9.69 25.30 32.77
C ARG A 339 8.78 24.97 31.57
N ILE A 340 7.64 24.37 31.87
CA ILE A 340 6.49 24.22 30.96
C ILE A 340 5.30 24.96 31.56
N ASP A 341 4.64 25.79 30.76
CA ASP A 341 3.42 26.51 31.12
C ASP A 341 2.30 26.13 30.12
N VAL A 342 1.17 25.75 30.67
CA VAL A 342 -0.09 25.49 29.94
C VAL A 342 -1.07 26.56 30.37
N GLU A 343 -1.54 27.39 29.47
CA GLU A 343 -2.38 28.57 29.76
C GLU A 343 -3.73 28.45 29.06
N ASN A 344 -4.80 28.25 29.81
CA ASN A 344 -6.20 28.24 29.39
C ASN A 344 -6.47 27.33 28.18
N VAL A 345 -5.83 26.16 28.17
CA VAL A 345 -5.86 25.21 27.03
C VAL A 345 -7.18 24.50 26.95
N SER A 346 -7.85 24.63 25.81
CA SER A 346 -9.01 23.84 25.44
C SER A 346 -8.78 23.05 24.17
N PHE A 347 -9.27 21.81 24.14
CA PHE A 347 -9.07 20.90 23.00
C PHE A 347 -10.28 19.98 22.79
N ALA A 348 -10.56 19.65 21.51
CA ALA A 348 -11.59 18.70 21.11
C ALA A 348 -11.12 17.84 19.93
N TYR A 349 -11.47 16.56 19.91
CA TYR A 349 -11.40 15.69 18.73
C TYR A 349 -12.64 15.92 17.87
N GLY A 350 -12.46 16.54 16.71
CA GLY A 350 -13.61 16.96 15.89
C GLY A 350 -14.54 17.91 16.66
N GLU A 351 -15.77 17.46 16.98
CA GLU A 351 -16.76 18.21 17.75
C GLU A 351 -16.78 17.83 19.26
N GLU A 352 -16.12 16.73 19.64
CA GLU A 352 -16.12 16.24 21.01
C GLU A 352 -15.11 16.99 21.88
N GLN A 353 -15.59 17.82 22.82
CA GLN A 353 -14.76 18.58 23.75
C GLN A 353 -14.11 17.65 24.79
N ILE A 354 -12.78 17.66 24.86
CA ILE A 354 -12.00 16.80 25.76
C ILE A 354 -11.35 17.58 26.89
N LEU A 355 -10.82 18.78 26.62
CA LEU A 355 -10.21 19.64 27.62
C LEU A 355 -10.83 21.04 27.53
N SER A 356 -11.10 21.65 28.66
CA SER A 356 -11.72 22.97 28.78
C SER A 356 -10.98 23.80 29.83
N ASP A 357 -10.30 24.86 29.37
CA ASP A 357 -9.66 25.87 30.21
C ASP A 357 -8.65 25.29 31.25
N VAL A 358 -7.78 24.40 30.76
CA VAL A 358 -6.74 23.75 31.58
C VAL A 358 -5.54 24.67 31.68
N SER A 359 -5.10 24.98 32.92
CA SER A 359 -3.91 25.82 33.16
C SER A 359 -3.03 25.17 34.23
N LEU A 360 -1.75 24.92 33.91
CA LEU A 360 -0.79 24.35 34.85
C LEU A 360 0.62 24.85 34.55
N SER A 361 1.50 24.72 35.52
CA SER A 361 2.91 25.04 35.33
C SER A 361 3.76 24.02 36.10
N VAL A 362 4.87 23.61 35.50
CA VAL A 362 5.84 22.68 36.10
C VAL A 362 7.26 23.11 35.77
N LYS A 363 8.15 23.02 36.78
CA LYS A 363 9.56 23.45 36.66
C LYS A 363 10.49 22.24 36.68
N LYS A 364 11.70 22.44 36.17
CA LYS A 364 12.79 21.47 36.31
C LYS A 364 13.02 21.17 37.80
N GLY A 365 13.18 19.90 38.12
CA GLY A 365 13.32 19.43 39.50
C GLY A 365 11.99 19.08 40.17
N GLU A 366 10.86 19.24 39.49
CA GLU A 366 9.52 18.94 40.02
C GLU A 366 8.89 17.74 39.28
N ILE A 367 8.11 16.95 40.01
CA ILE A 367 7.23 15.91 39.49
C ILE A 367 5.79 16.41 39.61
N LEU A 368 5.12 16.66 38.48
CA LEU A 368 3.70 16.98 38.42
C LEU A 368 2.90 15.70 38.22
N GLY A 369 2.06 15.36 39.15
CA GLY A 369 1.05 14.29 39.07
C GLY A 369 -0.26 14.79 38.51
N ILE A 370 -0.80 14.05 37.53
CA ILE A 370 -2.13 14.30 36.97
C ILE A 370 -3.01 13.08 37.24
N HIS A 371 -4.03 13.26 38.06
CA HIS A 371 -4.97 12.19 38.35
C HIS A 371 -6.37 12.46 37.78
N GLY A 372 -7.21 11.43 37.70
CA GLY A 372 -8.58 11.54 37.20
C GLY A 372 -9.11 10.23 36.65
N ARG A 373 -10.41 10.17 36.38
CA ARG A 373 -11.06 8.98 35.82
C ARG A 373 -10.56 8.67 34.41
N SER A 374 -10.70 7.41 33.97
CA SER A 374 -10.43 7.05 32.60
C SER A 374 -11.31 7.89 31.66
N GLY A 375 -10.73 8.38 30.54
CA GLY A 375 -11.44 9.26 29.60
C GLY A 375 -11.53 10.74 30.01
N SER A 376 -10.93 11.18 31.12
CA SER A 376 -10.98 12.58 31.54
C SER A 376 -10.10 13.56 30.77
N GLY A 377 -9.31 13.10 29.80
CA GLY A 377 -8.45 13.94 28.94
C GLY A 377 -6.96 13.96 29.32
N LYS A 378 -6.51 13.18 30.32
CA LYS A 378 -5.11 13.17 30.79
C LYS A 378 -4.10 12.83 29.69
N SER A 379 -4.29 11.74 28.99
CA SER A 379 -3.41 11.32 27.87
C SER A 379 -3.49 12.31 26.71
N THR A 380 -4.62 12.99 26.51
CA THR A 380 -4.78 14.05 25.51
C THR A 380 -3.89 15.25 25.87
N LEU A 381 -3.79 15.62 27.13
CA LEU A 381 -2.89 16.67 27.57
C LEU A 381 -1.41 16.32 27.28
N LEU A 382 -0.98 15.07 27.54
CA LEU A 382 0.37 14.63 27.17
C LEU A 382 0.61 14.68 25.66
N LYS A 383 -0.40 14.31 24.85
CA LYS A 383 -0.32 14.42 23.38
C LYS A 383 -0.22 15.88 22.90
N LEU A 384 -0.86 16.82 23.56
CA LEU A 384 -0.72 18.25 23.28
C LEU A 384 0.68 18.77 23.65
N LEU A 385 1.25 18.33 24.79
CA LEU A 385 2.60 18.65 25.20
C LEU A 385 3.64 18.13 24.18
N MET A 386 3.44 16.92 23.62
CA MET A 386 4.27 16.37 22.55
C MET A 386 4.01 17.03 21.18
N ARG A 387 3.08 17.95 21.13
CA ARG A 387 2.60 18.61 19.91
C ARG A 387 2.18 17.60 18.82
N PHE A 388 1.42 16.56 19.22
CA PHE A 388 0.70 15.72 18.25
C PHE A 388 -0.55 16.42 17.72
N TYR A 389 -1.08 17.37 18.51
CA TYR A 389 -2.16 18.28 18.17
C TYR A 389 -1.84 19.68 18.68
N ASP A 390 -2.38 20.71 18.03
CA ASP A 390 -2.40 22.07 18.60
C ASP A 390 -3.72 22.29 19.37
N PRO A 391 -3.71 23.05 20.47
CA PRO A 391 -4.93 23.38 21.21
C PRO A 391 -5.87 24.24 20.36
N LYS A 392 -7.20 24.10 20.58
CA LYS A 392 -8.20 24.98 19.93
C LYS A 392 -8.19 26.41 20.49
N SER A 393 -7.88 26.56 21.76
CA SER A 393 -7.67 27.84 22.43
C SER A 393 -6.66 27.70 23.55
N GLY A 394 -6.08 28.80 23.99
CA GLY A 394 -4.99 28.82 24.96
C GLY A 394 -3.62 28.63 24.32
N SER A 395 -2.60 28.43 25.13
CA SER A 395 -1.23 28.21 24.65
C SER A 395 -0.44 27.27 25.55
N ILE A 396 0.52 26.55 24.95
CA ILE A 396 1.51 25.74 25.67
C ILE A 396 2.88 26.33 25.35
N LYS A 397 3.66 26.61 26.40
CA LYS A 397 4.97 27.25 26.29
C LYS A 397 6.03 26.43 27.01
N ILE A 398 7.24 26.41 26.47
CA ILE A 398 8.44 25.89 27.11
C ILE A 398 9.42 27.04 27.25
N ASN A 399 9.82 27.36 28.47
CA ASN A 399 10.66 28.54 28.79
C ASN A 399 10.11 29.87 28.26
N GLY A 400 8.77 30.00 28.16
CA GLY A 400 8.10 31.16 27.62
C GLY A 400 7.92 31.15 26.09
N GLU A 401 8.57 30.23 25.35
CA GLU A 401 8.40 30.07 23.90
C GLU A 401 7.21 29.15 23.60
N SER A 402 6.35 29.57 22.67
CA SER A 402 5.15 28.80 22.28
C SER A 402 5.54 27.56 21.46
N LEU A 403 4.91 26.41 21.72
CA LEU A 403 5.18 25.14 21.01
C LEU A 403 5.17 25.25 19.48
N PRO A 404 4.22 25.99 18.84
CA PRO A 404 4.22 26.16 17.39
C PRO A 404 5.43 26.87 16.80
N ASN A 405 6.22 27.58 17.63
CA ASN A 405 7.43 28.28 17.17
C ASN A 405 8.69 27.45 17.31
N ILE A 406 8.65 26.36 18.11
CA ILE A 406 9.81 25.52 18.40
C ILE A 406 10.03 24.54 17.25
N ASN A 407 11.29 24.35 16.85
CA ASN A 407 11.68 23.32 15.89
C ASN A 407 11.19 21.94 16.36
N THR A 408 10.43 21.25 15.51
CA THR A 408 9.77 19.99 15.90
C THR A 408 10.75 18.90 16.28
N ARG A 409 11.93 18.84 15.64
CA ARG A 409 12.96 17.88 15.95
C ARG A 409 13.57 18.18 17.32
N SER A 410 13.91 19.44 17.57
CA SER A 410 14.44 19.89 18.85
C SER A 410 13.43 19.64 20.00
N LEU A 411 12.13 19.86 19.75
CA LEU A 411 11.08 19.54 20.72
C LEU A 411 11.08 18.04 21.09
N ARG A 412 11.12 17.15 20.08
CA ARG A 412 11.11 15.70 20.28
C ARG A 412 12.38 15.17 20.93
N ASP A 413 13.55 15.72 20.56
CA ASP A 413 14.83 15.35 21.15
C ASP A 413 14.91 15.73 22.64
N ASN A 414 14.12 16.72 23.09
CA ASN A 414 14.06 17.16 24.47
C ASN A 414 12.92 16.52 25.29
N MET A 415 12.14 15.57 24.72
CA MET A 415 11.03 14.90 25.39
C MET A 415 11.13 13.39 25.28
N ALA A 416 10.97 12.68 26.39
CA ALA A 416 10.74 11.24 26.43
C ALA A 416 9.28 10.98 26.81
N TYR A 417 8.55 10.25 25.97
CA TYR A 417 7.15 9.89 26.20
C TYR A 417 6.99 8.39 26.39
N ILE A 418 6.53 7.99 27.54
CA ILE A 418 6.25 6.60 27.88
C ILE A 418 4.74 6.42 27.85
N THR A 419 4.27 5.62 26.90
CA THR A 419 2.86 5.29 26.70
C THR A 419 2.40 4.19 27.64
N GLN A 420 1.10 4.07 27.88
CA GLN A 420 0.49 3.02 28.69
C GLN A 420 0.87 1.60 28.22
N GLN A 421 1.03 1.41 26.91
CA GLN A 421 1.49 0.15 26.31
C GLN A 421 2.80 0.37 25.56
N THR A 422 3.84 -0.36 25.93
CA THR A 422 5.15 -0.31 25.26
C THR A 422 5.17 -1.28 24.11
N TYR A 423 5.41 -0.79 22.90
CA TYR A 423 5.62 -1.64 21.73
C TYR A 423 7.03 -2.26 21.72
N ILE A 424 7.07 -3.60 21.57
CA ILE A 424 8.31 -4.37 21.48
C ILE A 424 8.46 -4.90 20.06
N PHE A 425 9.58 -4.59 19.42
CA PHE A 425 9.94 -5.08 18.10
C PHE A 425 10.48 -6.51 18.16
N ASN A 426 10.30 -7.27 17.10
CA ASN A 426 10.86 -8.63 16.94
C ASN A 426 12.38 -8.55 16.66
N GLU A 427 13.09 -7.97 17.60
CA GLU A 427 14.54 -7.76 17.64
C GLU A 427 15.07 -8.20 19.01
N THR A 428 16.39 -8.10 19.25
CA THR A 428 16.95 -8.37 20.56
C THR A 428 16.50 -7.35 21.61
N ILE A 429 16.61 -7.67 22.91
CA ILE A 429 16.32 -6.72 23.99
C ILE A 429 17.26 -5.51 23.88
N GLU A 430 18.53 -5.73 23.56
CA GLU A 430 19.51 -4.67 23.33
C GLU A 430 19.02 -3.70 22.25
N GLU A 431 18.66 -4.20 21.06
CA GLU A 431 18.15 -3.37 19.97
C GLU A 431 16.85 -2.66 20.33
N ASN A 432 15.97 -3.32 21.08
CA ASN A 432 14.75 -2.70 21.58
C ASN A 432 15.03 -1.51 22.50
N ILE A 433 16.04 -1.55 23.34
CA ILE A 433 16.40 -0.42 24.21
C ILE A 433 17.20 0.62 23.40
N ARG A 434 18.13 0.20 22.54
CA ARG A 434 18.95 1.04 21.64
C ARG A 434 18.12 1.91 20.71
N LEU A 435 16.85 1.56 20.48
CA LEU A 435 15.91 2.36 19.66
C LEU A 435 15.86 3.84 20.11
N ALA A 436 16.05 4.11 21.40
CA ALA A 436 16.00 5.46 21.96
C ALA A 436 17.24 6.31 21.59
N ARG A 437 18.38 5.66 21.40
CA ARG A 437 19.65 6.29 20.98
C ARG A 437 20.53 5.27 20.26
N ARG A 438 20.64 5.39 18.93
CA ARG A 438 21.28 4.39 18.06
C ARG A 438 22.78 4.21 18.29
N ASP A 439 23.47 5.25 18.71
CA ASP A 439 24.90 5.29 18.98
C ASP A 439 25.28 4.89 20.44
N ALA A 440 24.29 4.48 21.23
CA ALA A 440 24.52 4.08 22.62
C ALA A 440 25.36 2.80 22.70
N THR A 441 26.34 2.81 23.63
CA THR A 441 27.16 1.64 23.95
C THR A 441 26.34 0.62 24.75
N LEU A 442 26.80 -0.64 24.80
CA LEU A 442 26.15 -1.67 25.60
C LEU A 442 26.14 -1.30 27.10
N GLU A 443 27.22 -0.66 27.60
CA GLU A 443 27.32 -0.20 28.98
C GLU A 443 26.22 0.82 29.31
N GLU A 444 25.97 1.79 28.43
CA GLU A 444 24.92 2.79 28.60
C GLU A 444 23.52 2.15 28.58
N ILE A 445 23.30 1.14 27.71
CA ILE A 445 22.06 0.35 27.65
C ILE A 445 21.88 -0.41 28.98
N MET A 446 22.92 -1.06 29.47
CA MET A 446 22.87 -1.77 30.74
C MET A 446 22.59 -0.83 31.93
N GLU A 447 23.18 0.37 31.94
CA GLU A 447 22.93 1.38 32.97
C GLU A 447 21.48 1.87 32.92
N ALA A 448 20.93 2.15 31.72
CA ALA A 448 19.53 2.50 31.54
C ALA A 448 18.59 1.37 32.00
N ALA A 449 18.92 0.12 31.72
CA ALA A 449 18.17 -1.05 32.15
C ALA A 449 18.21 -1.24 33.67
N LYS A 450 19.36 -0.95 34.34
CA LYS A 450 19.47 -0.95 35.80
C LYS A 450 18.56 0.12 36.41
N LYS A 451 18.59 1.35 35.89
CA LYS A 451 17.70 2.43 36.34
C LYS A 451 16.22 2.07 36.17
N ALA A 452 15.88 1.32 35.12
CA ALA A 452 14.52 0.84 34.87
C ALA A 452 14.18 -0.47 35.62
N SER A 453 15.09 -0.99 36.46
CA SER A 453 14.90 -2.22 37.24
C SER A 453 14.55 -3.46 36.40
N ILE A 454 15.10 -3.56 35.17
CA ILE A 454 14.90 -4.69 34.24
C ILE A 454 16.20 -5.47 34.00
N HIS A 455 17.37 -4.95 34.41
CA HIS A 455 18.69 -5.53 34.16
C HIS A 455 18.82 -6.97 34.66
N ASP A 456 18.45 -7.23 35.92
CA ASP A 456 18.61 -8.55 36.54
C ASP A 456 17.70 -9.58 35.85
N PHE A 457 16.49 -9.18 35.46
CA PHE A 457 15.61 -10.01 34.65
C PHE A 457 16.25 -10.34 33.31
N ILE A 458 16.83 -9.34 32.61
CA ILE A 458 17.49 -9.57 31.31
C ILE A 458 18.63 -10.57 31.47
N LEU A 459 19.45 -10.45 32.51
CA LEU A 459 20.56 -11.38 32.78
C LEU A 459 20.08 -12.80 33.17
N SER A 460 18.87 -12.95 33.66
CA SER A 460 18.29 -14.28 33.96
C SER A 460 17.86 -15.05 32.71
N LEU A 461 17.75 -14.37 31.56
CA LEU A 461 17.43 -14.99 30.28
C LEU A 461 18.65 -15.73 29.69
N PRO A 462 18.46 -16.82 28.93
CA PRO A 462 19.57 -17.63 28.41
C PRO A 462 20.60 -16.87 27.58
N GLU A 463 20.16 -15.87 26.80
CA GLU A 463 20.99 -15.06 25.92
C GLU A 463 21.14 -13.60 26.42
N GLY A 464 20.65 -13.31 27.64
CA GLY A 464 20.73 -11.97 28.23
C GLY A 464 20.16 -10.88 27.30
N TYR A 465 20.95 -9.85 27.05
CA TYR A 465 20.58 -8.74 26.15
C TYR A 465 20.39 -9.15 24.69
N GLN A 466 20.98 -10.27 24.25
CA GLN A 466 20.84 -10.81 22.91
C GLN A 466 19.57 -11.66 22.73
N THR A 467 18.80 -11.86 23.80
CA THR A 467 17.54 -12.60 23.74
C THR A 467 16.60 -11.94 22.74
N LYS A 468 16.19 -12.72 21.72
CA LYS A 468 15.31 -12.25 20.67
C LYS A 468 13.86 -12.25 21.15
N MET A 469 13.17 -11.15 20.90
CA MET A 469 11.75 -11.00 21.23
C MET A 469 10.89 -11.68 20.17
N THR A 470 9.79 -12.28 20.59
CA THR A 470 8.74 -12.75 19.68
C THR A 470 7.85 -11.59 19.22
N GLU A 471 6.96 -11.85 18.28
CA GLU A 471 6.02 -10.85 17.78
C GLU A 471 5.27 -10.17 18.94
N LEU A 472 5.26 -8.83 18.97
CA LEU A 472 4.69 -7.99 20.02
C LEU A 472 5.24 -8.29 21.44
N GLY A 473 6.42 -8.91 21.54
CA GLY A 473 7.00 -9.28 22.82
C GLY A 473 6.18 -10.33 23.57
N GLY A 474 5.62 -11.31 22.87
CA GLY A 474 4.76 -12.34 23.45
C GLY A 474 5.44 -13.20 24.53
N ASN A 475 6.77 -13.18 24.60
CA ASN A 475 7.58 -13.85 25.62
C ASN A 475 7.89 -12.97 26.85
N LEU A 476 7.32 -11.75 26.92
CA LEU A 476 7.46 -10.84 28.08
C LEU A 476 6.09 -10.59 28.71
N SER A 477 6.07 -10.45 30.03
CA SER A 477 4.93 -9.90 30.76
C SER A 477 4.75 -8.40 30.42
N ASP A 478 3.55 -7.88 30.61
CA ASP A 478 3.29 -6.46 30.34
C ASP A 478 4.14 -5.52 31.24
N GLY A 479 4.45 -5.96 32.48
CA GLY A 479 5.35 -5.23 33.36
C GLY A 479 6.80 -5.18 32.84
N GLU A 480 7.31 -6.25 32.24
CA GLU A 480 8.65 -6.27 31.63
C GLU A 480 8.70 -5.39 30.37
N LYS A 481 7.66 -5.43 29.52
CA LYS A 481 7.54 -4.53 28.36
C LYS A 481 7.59 -3.08 28.81
N GLN A 482 6.84 -2.73 29.87
CA GLN A 482 6.79 -1.37 30.39
C GLN A 482 8.13 -0.90 30.93
N ARG A 483 8.87 -1.78 31.66
CA ARG A 483 10.23 -1.46 32.11
C ARG A 483 11.23 -1.27 30.95
N ILE A 484 11.07 -1.99 29.84
CA ILE A 484 11.87 -1.71 28.63
C ILE A 484 11.53 -0.31 28.08
N GLY A 485 10.26 0.08 28.07
CA GLY A 485 9.84 1.45 27.70
C GLY A 485 10.49 2.52 28.59
N ILE A 486 10.56 2.27 29.89
CA ILE A 486 11.22 3.17 30.85
C ILE A 486 12.73 3.19 30.63
N ALA A 487 13.36 2.04 30.34
CA ALA A 487 14.78 1.98 29.97
C ALA A 487 15.09 2.81 28.71
N ARG A 488 14.19 2.80 27.70
CA ARG A 488 14.31 3.70 26.54
C ARG A 488 14.30 5.17 26.94
N ALA A 489 13.39 5.58 27.85
CA ALA A 489 13.33 6.97 28.30
C ALA A 489 14.61 7.39 29.06
N PHE A 490 15.15 6.51 29.90
CA PHE A 490 16.41 6.79 30.61
C PHE A 490 17.62 6.82 29.67
N LEU A 491 17.65 5.95 28.65
CA LEU A 491 18.72 5.96 27.64
C LEU A 491 18.64 7.21 26.74
N HIS A 492 17.43 7.63 26.36
CA HIS A 492 17.22 8.88 25.61
C HIS A 492 17.70 10.11 26.37
N ASN A 493 17.60 10.07 27.67
CA ASN A 493 18.08 11.10 28.59
C ASN A 493 17.52 12.52 28.36
N ALA A 494 16.31 12.63 27.81
CA ALA A 494 15.64 13.91 27.58
C ALA A 494 15.41 14.68 28.88
N PRO A 495 15.45 16.03 28.88
CA PRO A 495 15.15 16.86 30.05
C PRO A 495 13.69 16.81 30.50
N ILE A 496 12.75 16.49 29.59
CA ILE A 496 11.32 16.34 29.89
C ILE A 496 10.96 14.85 29.80
N ILE A 497 10.29 14.33 30.82
CA ILE A 497 9.78 12.95 30.84
C ILE A 497 8.25 13.01 31.05
N LEU A 498 7.53 12.50 30.08
CA LEU A 498 6.08 12.36 30.11
C LEU A 498 5.71 10.88 30.27
N LEU A 499 4.94 10.56 31.30
CA LEU A 499 4.58 9.19 31.66
C LEU A 499 3.05 9.03 31.68
N ASP A 500 2.55 8.16 30.83
CA ASP A 500 1.12 7.84 30.77
C ASP A 500 0.87 6.47 31.41
N GLU A 501 0.38 6.47 32.65
CA GLU A 501 0.14 5.28 33.49
C GLU A 501 1.31 4.28 33.56
N PRO A 502 2.54 4.72 33.90
CA PRO A 502 3.76 3.90 33.78
C PRO A 502 3.81 2.69 34.71
N THR A 503 2.89 2.59 35.67
CA THR A 503 2.88 1.52 36.69
C THR A 503 1.60 0.70 36.68
N SER A 504 0.69 0.90 35.70
CA SER A 504 -0.64 0.28 35.68
C SER A 504 -0.61 -1.26 35.72
N ASN A 505 0.41 -1.87 35.08
CA ASN A 505 0.56 -3.32 34.96
C ASN A 505 1.67 -3.89 35.85
N LEU A 506 2.12 -3.15 36.88
CA LEU A 506 3.19 -3.56 37.77
C LEU A 506 2.66 -4.00 39.13
N ASP A 507 3.34 -4.98 39.73
CA ASP A 507 3.19 -5.29 41.16
C ASP A 507 3.81 -4.17 42.01
N SER A 508 3.49 -4.17 43.30
CA SER A 508 3.90 -3.10 44.23
C SER A 508 5.40 -2.95 44.39
N LEU A 509 6.18 -4.07 44.25
CA LEU A 509 7.64 -4.03 44.37
C LEU A 509 8.27 -3.36 43.14
N ASN A 510 7.86 -3.78 41.95
CA ASN A 510 8.35 -3.20 40.69
C ASN A 510 7.89 -1.73 40.55
N GLU A 511 6.66 -1.40 40.97
CA GLU A 511 6.18 -0.03 41.04
C GLU A 511 7.11 0.82 41.92
N ALA A 512 7.36 0.39 43.16
CA ALA A 512 8.23 1.12 44.11
C ALA A 512 9.64 1.35 43.54
N MET A 513 10.24 0.36 42.83
CA MET A 513 11.54 0.49 42.23
C MET A 513 11.58 1.54 41.12
N ILE A 514 10.55 1.59 40.26
CA ILE A 514 10.45 2.60 39.20
C ILE A 514 10.23 4.00 39.79
N LEU A 515 9.32 4.12 40.78
CA LEU A 515 9.09 5.41 41.44
C LEU A 515 10.35 5.94 42.12
N LYS A 516 11.15 5.06 42.75
CA LYS A 516 12.47 5.42 43.31
C LYS A 516 13.43 5.87 42.20
N SER A 517 13.46 5.22 41.05
CA SER A 517 14.30 5.62 39.92
C SER A 517 13.92 6.99 39.37
N LEU A 518 12.63 7.32 39.31
CA LEU A 518 12.17 8.65 38.91
C LEU A 518 12.58 9.72 39.94
N LEU A 519 12.49 9.44 41.23
CA LEU A 519 12.95 10.34 42.29
C LEU A 519 14.44 10.63 42.18
N ASN A 520 15.27 9.64 41.84
CA ASN A 520 16.72 9.79 41.70
C ASN A 520 17.11 10.75 40.56
N VAL A 521 16.33 10.80 39.48
CA VAL A 521 16.60 11.69 38.32
C VAL A 521 15.85 13.01 38.39
N LYS A 522 14.96 13.18 39.34
CA LYS A 522 14.05 14.32 39.49
C LYS A 522 14.79 15.66 39.43
N ALA A 523 15.92 15.81 40.16
CA ALA A 523 16.63 17.09 40.24
C ALA A 523 17.08 17.67 38.89
N GLU A 524 17.35 16.80 37.92
CA GLU A 524 17.84 17.17 36.59
C GLU A 524 16.73 17.22 35.54
N LYS A 525 15.54 16.72 35.83
CA LYS A 525 14.42 16.50 34.88
C LYS A 525 13.19 17.30 35.27
N LEU A 526 12.32 17.51 34.29
CA LEU A 526 10.96 17.94 34.46
C LEU A 526 10.08 16.71 34.16
N ILE A 527 9.28 16.28 35.14
CA ILE A 527 8.53 15.03 35.05
C ILE A 527 7.03 15.33 35.15
N ILE A 528 6.27 14.88 34.16
CA ILE A 528 4.79 14.91 34.20
C ILE A 528 4.30 13.46 34.17
N LEU A 529 3.56 13.09 35.20
CA LEU A 529 3.13 11.72 35.44
C LEU A 529 1.60 11.64 35.54
N VAL A 530 1.01 10.84 34.67
CA VAL A 530 -0.42 10.54 34.69
C VAL A 530 -0.64 9.19 35.35
N SER A 531 -1.49 9.13 36.40
CA SER A 531 -1.88 7.87 37.05
C SER A 531 -3.21 8.02 37.78
N HIS A 532 -3.87 6.90 37.99
CA HIS A 532 -5.03 6.77 38.86
C HIS A 532 -4.67 6.14 40.22
N ARG A 533 -3.40 5.74 40.46
CA ARG A 533 -2.91 5.09 41.67
C ARG A 533 -2.44 6.13 42.68
N GLN A 534 -2.87 6.01 43.93
CA GLN A 534 -2.44 6.89 45.01
C GLN A 534 -0.93 6.73 45.33
N SER A 535 -0.42 5.49 45.28
CA SER A 535 1.02 5.20 45.45
C SER A 535 1.91 5.98 44.48
N THR A 536 1.49 6.07 43.22
CA THR A 536 2.22 6.80 42.18
C THR A 536 2.12 8.31 42.41
N MET A 537 0.99 8.83 42.89
CA MET A 537 0.84 10.25 43.21
C MET A 537 1.64 10.70 44.45
N ALA A 538 2.00 9.76 45.32
CA ALA A 538 2.76 10.06 46.56
C ALA A 538 4.17 10.60 46.32
N ILE A 539 4.79 10.37 45.12
CA ILE A 539 6.11 10.91 44.77
C ILE A 539 6.05 12.30 44.12
N CYS A 540 4.87 12.81 43.82
CA CYS A 540 4.68 14.07 43.11
C CYS A 540 4.78 15.25 44.07
N ASP A 541 5.44 16.34 43.62
CA ASP A 541 5.51 17.60 44.39
C ASP A 541 4.20 18.37 44.29
N GLN A 542 3.54 18.27 43.14
CA GLN A 542 2.25 18.87 42.90
C GLN A 542 1.34 17.82 42.24
N VAL A 543 0.10 17.76 42.70
CA VAL A 543 -0.93 16.87 42.15
C VAL A 543 -2.14 17.70 41.74
N ILE A 544 -2.58 17.50 40.49
CA ILE A 544 -3.78 18.13 39.94
C ILE A 544 -4.78 17.07 39.51
N GLY A 545 -6.06 17.33 39.69
CA GLY A 545 -7.15 16.52 39.19
C GLY A 545 -7.62 17.00 37.82
N ILE A 546 -7.98 16.08 36.94
CA ILE A 546 -8.74 16.40 35.73
C ILE A 546 -10.04 15.59 35.75
N GLU A 547 -11.18 16.28 35.86
CA GLU A 547 -12.50 15.69 35.82
C GLU A 547 -13.33 16.35 34.71
N ASN A 548 -13.91 15.51 33.82
CA ASN A 548 -14.72 16.00 32.68
C ASN A 548 -14.01 17.09 31.86
N GLY A 549 -12.69 16.94 31.66
CA GLY A 549 -11.88 17.87 30.89
C GLY A 549 -11.52 19.19 31.58
N ARG A 550 -11.85 19.37 32.87
CA ARG A 550 -11.51 20.56 33.67
C ARG A 550 -10.60 20.21 34.83
N MET A 551 -9.79 21.17 35.23
CA MET A 551 -9.01 21.03 36.46
C MET A 551 -9.93 21.09 37.69
N SER A 552 -9.67 20.18 38.64
CA SER A 552 -10.34 20.08 39.93
C SER A 552 -9.36 20.25 41.07
#